data_79de52c88b1084a064921427c5204440
#
_entry.id   79de52c88b1084a064921427c5204440
#
_cell.length_a   1.000
_cell.length_b   1.000
_cell.length_c   1.000
_cell.angle_alpha   90.00
_cell.angle_beta   90.00
_cell.angle_gamma   90.00
#
_symmetry.space_group_name_H-M   'P 1'
#
loop_
_entity.id
_entity.type
_entity.pdbx_description
1 polymer ?
#
loop_
_entity_poly.entity_id
_entity_poly.type
_entity_poly.pdbx_seq_one_letter_code
_entity_poly.pdbx_strand_id
1 'polypeptide(L)'
;MPPRKRLELEERRAQLLALASEAFCAKSYDDVSIDALAQAAQVSKGLLYHYFPSKRDLYVAVIRDGVEKLTAQTLPDPNLPPRDQVFLGVSGYLRFVEENSAMFLALLQGGIGRDREVYEVVEEVRRRFVNVTLARIGQSLASPAQRTLVRGWVGMVEAASVDWVEQRSVSRDELTKLLVKALLYMLQIGAKAH
;
A
#
# COMPACT_ATOMS: atom_id res chain seq x y z
N MET A 1 -3.93 -31.37 11.18
CA MET A 1 -5.19 -31.09 10.45
C MET A 1 -5.04 -31.64 9.04
N PRO A 2 -5.99 -32.38 8.46
CA PRO A 2 -5.87 -32.89 7.10
C PRO A 2 -5.80 -31.72 6.10
N PRO A 3 -5.00 -31.79 5.04
CA PRO A 3 -4.71 -30.67 4.13
C PRO A 3 -5.95 -30.06 3.47
N ARG A 4 -6.97 -30.84 3.16
CA ARG A 4 -8.23 -30.37 2.56
C ARG A 4 -9.01 -29.38 3.46
N LYS A 5 -9.13 -29.67 4.75
CA LYS A 5 -9.85 -28.82 5.70
C LYS A 5 -9.11 -27.49 5.96
N ARG A 6 -7.79 -27.47 5.85
CA ARG A 6 -6.98 -26.26 5.95
C ARG A 6 -7.18 -25.38 4.72
N LEU A 7 -7.21 -25.92 3.51
CA LEU A 7 -7.48 -25.19 2.27
C LEU A 7 -8.88 -24.55 2.30
N GLU A 8 -9.90 -25.27 2.74
CA GLU A 8 -11.26 -24.72 2.87
C GLU A 8 -11.33 -23.54 3.86
N LEU A 9 -10.53 -23.55 4.93
CA LEU A 9 -10.43 -22.46 5.90
C LEU A 9 -9.72 -21.23 5.30
N GLU A 10 -8.62 -21.43 4.59
CA GLU A 10 -7.85 -20.37 3.91
C GLU A 10 -8.70 -19.71 2.81
N GLU A 11 -9.37 -20.49 1.98
CA GLU A 11 -10.27 -20.02 0.93
C GLU A 11 -11.43 -19.20 1.52
N ARG A 12 -12.03 -19.67 2.62
CA ARG A 12 -13.11 -18.93 3.29
C ARG A 12 -12.62 -17.62 3.89
N ARG A 13 -11.45 -17.63 4.51
CA ARG A 13 -10.82 -16.40 5.03
C ARG A 13 -10.56 -15.40 3.92
N ALA A 14 -10.05 -15.84 2.78
CA ALA A 14 -9.80 -15.00 1.62
C ALA A 14 -11.10 -14.40 1.04
N GLN A 15 -12.19 -15.17 0.95
CA GLN A 15 -13.51 -14.68 0.54
C GLN A 15 -14.03 -13.58 1.47
N LEU A 16 -13.96 -13.78 2.79
CA LEU A 16 -14.38 -12.79 3.78
C LEU A 16 -13.55 -11.51 3.67
N LEU A 17 -12.25 -11.65 3.45
CA LEU A 17 -11.33 -10.53 3.30
C LEU A 17 -11.60 -9.72 2.03
N ALA A 18 -11.91 -10.38 0.91
CA ALA A 18 -12.27 -9.72 -0.35
C ALA A 18 -13.56 -8.89 -0.20
N LEU A 19 -14.62 -9.48 0.36
CA LEU A 19 -15.88 -8.76 0.63
C LEU A 19 -15.70 -7.59 1.59
N ALA A 20 -14.87 -7.77 2.62
CA ALA A 20 -14.54 -6.68 3.55
C ALA A 20 -13.77 -5.55 2.85
N SER A 21 -12.82 -5.89 1.97
CA SER A 21 -12.07 -4.92 1.17
C SER A 21 -13.02 -4.06 0.32
N GLU A 22 -13.95 -4.68 -0.41
CA GLU A 22 -14.96 -3.97 -1.20
C GLU A 22 -15.83 -3.03 -0.33
N ALA A 23 -16.26 -3.50 0.84
CA ALA A 23 -17.09 -2.71 1.74
C ALA A 23 -16.35 -1.51 2.33
N PHE A 24 -15.08 -1.68 2.75
CA PHE A 24 -14.24 -0.60 3.26
C PHE A 24 -13.74 0.35 2.16
N CYS A 25 -13.74 -0.07 0.89
CA CYS A 25 -13.54 0.84 -0.24
C CYS A 25 -14.76 1.72 -0.49
N ALA A 26 -15.97 1.16 -0.34
CA ALA A 26 -17.21 1.85 -0.68
C ALA A 26 -17.74 2.79 0.42
N LYS A 27 -17.29 2.61 1.67
CA LYS A 27 -17.82 3.32 2.86
C LYS A 27 -16.70 3.67 3.83
N SER A 28 -16.96 4.67 4.69
CA SER A 28 -16.06 4.96 5.81
C SER A 28 -15.95 3.75 6.76
N TYR A 29 -14.86 3.68 7.52
CA TYR A 29 -14.69 2.60 8.51
C TYR A 29 -15.91 2.48 9.43
N ASP A 30 -16.45 3.59 9.92
CA ASP A 30 -17.55 3.60 10.88
C ASP A 30 -18.86 3.09 10.27
N ASP A 31 -19.11 3.37 8.98
CA ASP A 31 -20.33 3.02 8.26
C ASP A 31 -20.38 1.54 7.77
N VAL A 32 -19.28 0.83 7.81
CA VAL A 32 -19.26 -0.60 7.46
C VAL A 32 -19.92 -1.42 8.55
N SER A 33 -20.98 -2.15 8.20
CA SER A 33 -21.71 -3.04 9.10
C SER A 33 -21.18 -4.48 9.02
N ILE A 34 -20.81 -5.03 10.17
CA ILE A 34 -20.40 -6.45 10.29
C ILE A 34 -21.57 -7.40 9.97
N ASP A 35 -22.80 -7.02 10.31
CA ASP A 35 -23.99 -7.82 10.01
C ASP A 35 -24.23 -7.87 8.48
N ALA A 36 -24.09 -6.74 7.79
CA ALA A 36 -24.20 -6.68 6.33
C ALA A 36 -23.09 -7.50 5.64
N LEU A 37 -21.85 -7.45 6.15
CA LEU A 37 -20.75 -8.28 5.65
C LEU A 37 -21.02 -9.78 5.84
N ALA A 38 -21.49 -10.20 7.01
CA ALA A 38 -21.82 -11.59 7.28
C ALA A 38 -22.94 -12.08 6.35
N GLN A 39 -23.97 -11.25 6.12
CA GLN A 39 -25.05 -11.53 5.18
C GLN A 39 -24.54 -11.65 3.73
N ALA A 40 -23.72 -10.71 3.27
CA ALA A 40 -23.13 -10.75 1.92
C ALA A 40 -22.26 -12.00 1.70
N ALA A 41 -21.53 -12.41 2.72
CA ALA A 41 -20.70 -13.60 2.70
C ALA A 41 -21.50 -14.92 2.91
N GLN A 42 -22.79 -14.83 3.17
CA GLN A 42 -23.66 -15.98 3.49
C GLN A 42 -23.14 -16.81 4.69
N VAL A 43 -22.65 -16.13 5.71
CA VAL A 43 -22.15 -16.75 6.95
C VAL A 43 -22.84 -16.15 8.18
N SER A 44 -22.77 -16.84 9.31
CA SER A 44 -23.19 -16.26 10.57
C SER A 44 -22.19 -15.20 11.04
N LYS A 45 -22.68 -14.18 11.77
CA LYS A 45 -21.81 -13.17 12.44
C LYS A 45 -20.77 -13.84 13.35
N GLY A 46 -21.14 -14.91 14.04
CA GLY A 46 -20.23 -15.70 14.89
C GLY A 46 -19.09 -16.33 14.08
N LEU A 47 -19.37 -16.84 12.87
CA LEU A 47 -18.32 -17.39 12.02
C LEU A 47 -17.38 -16.29 11.53
N LEU A 48 -17.88 -15.11 11.19
CA LEU A 48 -17.04 -13.98 10.81
C LEU A 48 -16.11 -13.56 11.96
N TYR A 49 -16.63 -13.48 13.19
CA TYR A 49 -15.82 -13.18 14.37
C TYR A 49 -14.85 -14.32 14.77
N HIS A 50 -15.11 -15.54 14.35
CA HIS A 50 -14.14 -16.63 14.50
C HIS A 50 -12.88 -16.40 13.65
N TYR A 51 -13.01 -15.82 12.45
CA TYR A 51 -11.86 -15.46 11.59
C TYR A 51 -11.22 -14.12 11.96
N PHE A 52 -12.03 -13.14 12.36
CA PHE A 52 -11.60 -11.78 12.67
C PHE A 52 -12.29 -11.34 13.96
N PRO A 53 -11.60 -11.39 15.11
CA PRO A 53 -12.20 -11.17 16.43
C PRO A 53 -12.94 -9.84 16.61
N SER A 54 -12.62 -8.82 15.82
CA SER A 54 -13.30 -7.52 15.81
C SER A 54 -13.38 -6.93 14.41
N LYS A 55 -14.21 -5.89 14.24
CA LYS A 55 -14.24 -5.07 13.01
C LYS A 55 -12.88 -4.43 12.73
N ARG A 56 -12.17 -4.04 13.80
CA ARG A 56 -10.82 -3.48 13.73
C ARG A 56 -9.83 -4.52 13.19
N ASP A 57 -9.84 -5.75 13.71
CA ASP A 57 -8.95 -6.83 13.25
C ASP A 57 -9.21 -7.19 11.79
N LEU A 58 -10.49 -7.17 11.37
CA LEU A 58 -10.86 -7.35 9.97
C LEU A 58 -10.30 -6.23 9.09
N TYR A 59 -10.41 -4.98 9.54
CA TYR A 59 -9.87 -3.83 8.80
C TYR A 59 -8.34 -3.89 8.68
N VAL A 60 -7.64 -4.16 9.78
CA VAL A 60 -6.17 -4.35 9.77
C VAL A 60 -5.75 -5.47 8.82
N ALA A 61 -6.52 -6.57 8.80
CA ALA A 61 -6.26 -7.68 7.86
C ALA A 61 -6.45 -7.25 6.40
N VAL A 62 -7.46 -6.42 6.09
CA VAL A 62 -7.65 -5.82 4.75
C VAL A 62 -6.47 -4.94 4.37
N ILE A 63 -6.00 -4.08 5.27
CA ILE A 63 -4.82 -3.23 5.00
C ILE A 63 -3.57 -4.08 4.75
N ARG A 64 -3.33 -5.13 5.54
CA ARG A 64 -2.19 -6.03 5.34
C ARG A 64 -2.25 -6.76 3.99
N ASP A 65 -3.42 -7.24 3.58
CA ASP A 65 -3.63 -7.86 2.27
C ASP A 65 -3.36 -6.86 1.12
N GLY A 66 -3.83 -5.62 1.26
CA GLY A 66 -3.52 -4.53 0.33
C GLY A 66 -2.02 -4.25 0.23
N VAL A 67 -1.30 -4.26 1.34
CA VAL A 67 0.16 -4.11 1.40
C VAL A 67 0.89 -5.25 0.70
N GLU A 68 0.44 -6.48 0.85
CA GLU A 68 1.01 -7.64 0.14
C GLU A 68 0.83 -7.51 -1.38
N LYS A 69 -0.38 -7.15 -1.83
CA LYS A 69 -0.68 -6.87 -3.24
C LYS A 69 0.16 -5.72 -3.80
N LEU A 70 0.24 -4.61 -3.09
CA LEU A 70 1.10 -3.48 -3.44
C LEU A 70 2.56 -3.91 -3.59
N THR A 71 3.05 -4.67 -2.63
CA THR A 71 4.42 -5.19 -2.65
C THR A 71 4.68 -6.04 -3.90
N ALA A 72 3.78 -6.97 -4.23
CA ALA A 72 3.91 -7.82 -5.40
C ALA A 72 3.94 -7.01 -6.72
N GLN A 73 3.15 -5.95 -6.81
CA GLN A 73 3.10 -5.08 -7.99
C GLN A 73 4.30 -4.14 -8.14
N THR A 74 5.04 -3.87 -7.06
CA THR A 74 6.15 -2.91 -7.04
C THR A 74 7.53 -3.54 -7.12
N LEU A 75 7.63 -4.87 -7.21
CA LEU A 75 8.89 -5.59 -7.34
C LEU A 75 9.29 -5.73 -8.82
N PRO A 76 10.17 -4.86 -9.36
CA PRO A 76 10.70 -5.03 -10.72
C PRO A 76 11.77 -6.12 -10.75
N ASP A 77 12.07 -6.60 -11.96
CA ASP A 77 13.18 -7.51 -12.23
C ASP A 77 14.49 -6.89 -11.70
N PRO A 78 15.25 -7.57 -10.81
CA PRO A 78 16.50 -7.07 -10.28
C PRO A 78 17.63 -6.96 -11.32
N ASN A 79 17.49 -7.60 -12.49
CA ASN A 79 18.45 -7.55 -13.57
C ASN A 79 18.34 -6.27 -14.43
N LEU A 80 17.29 -5.50 -14.27
CA LEU A 80 17.12 -4.24 -14.98
C LEU A 80 18.08 -3.15 -14.46
N PRO A 81 18.43 -2.15 -15.30
CA PRO A 81 19.16 -0.98 -14.85
C PRO A 81 18.47 -0.30 -13.66
N PRO A 82 19.23 0.27 -12.70
CA PRO A 82 18.67 0.87 -11.48
C PRO A 82 17.55 1.89 -11.73
N ARG A 83 17.72 2.72 -12.75
CA ARG A 83 16.71 3.72 -13.13
C ARG A 83 15.40 3.07 -13.57
N ASP A 84 15.47 1.99 -14.33
CA ASP A 84 14.30 1.26 -14.84
C ASP A 84 13.61 0.52 -13.71
N GLN A 85 14.35 -0.02 -12.74
CA GLN A 85 13.78 -0.61 -11.53
C GLN A 85 12.99 0.42 -10.72
N VAL A 86 13.51 1.64 -10.54
CA VAL A 86 12.78 2.72 -9.84
C VAL A 86 11.55 3.13 -10.64
N PHE A 87 11.68 3.29 -11.95
CA PHE A 87 10.56 3.66 -12.83
C PHE A 87 9.42 2.63 -12.74
N LEU A 88 9.72 1.35 -12.90
CA LEU A 88 8.73 0.28 -12.82
C LEU A 88 8.12 0.16 -11.42
N GLY A 89 8.92 0.36 -10.37
CA GLY A 89 8.43 0.39 -8.99
C GLY A 89 7.42 1.52 -8.75
N VAL A 90 7.71 2.74 -9.20
CA VAL A 90 6.78 3.89 -9.11
C VAL A 90 5.55 3.66 -9.98
N SER A 91 5.72 3.18 -11.21
CA SER A 91 4.60 2.87 -12.12
C SER A 91 3.67 1.79 -11.53
N GLY A 92 4.25 0.73 -10.93
CA GLY A 92 3.50 -0.31 -10.23
C GLY A 92 2.74 0.23 -9.02
N TYR A 93 3.37 1.11 -8.23
CA TYR A 93 2.73 1.80 -7.12
C TYR A 93 1.53 2.64 -7.58
N LEU A 94 1.72 3.49 -8.59
CA LEU A 94 0.64 4.34 -9.13
C LEU A 94 -0.50 3.51 -9.73
N ARG A 95 -0.19 2.38 -10.37
CA ARG A 95 -1.22 1.45 -10.85
C ARG A 95 -2.04 0.86 -9.69
N PHE A 96 -1.36 0.40 -8.63
CA PHE A 96 -2.05 -0.08 -7.43
C PHE A 96 -2.97 0.98 -6.83
N VAL A 97 -2.48 2.22 -6.68
CA VAL A 97 -3.27 3.36 -6.19
C VAL A 97 -4.48 3.63 -7.07
N GLU A 98 -4.31 3.56 -8.39
CA GLU A 98 -5.40 3.74 -9.37
C GLU A 98 -6.48 2.67 -9.24
N GLU A 99 -6.07 1.40 -9.14
CA GLU A 99 -6.97 0.24 -9.01
C GLU A 99 -7.66 0.18 -7.63
N ASN A 100 -7.06 0.76 -6.59
CA ASN A 100 -7.54 0.72 -5.20
C ASN A 100 -7.79 2.13 -4.62
N SER A 101 -8.16 3.08 -5.46
CA SER A 101 -8.19 4.51 -5.11
C SER A 101 -9.06 4.82 -3.90
N ALA A 102 -10.26 4.23 -3.81
CA ALA A 102 -11.17 4.48 -2.70
C ALA A 102 -10.60 4.01 -1.35
N MET A 103 -9.99 2.81 -1.31
CA MET A 103 -9.33 2.29 -0.11
C MET A 103 -8.11 3.15 0.26
N PHE A 104 -7.32 3.55 -0.74
CA PHE A 104 -6.13 4.36 -0.54
C PHE A 104 -6.47 5.74 0.05
N LEU A 105 -7.48 6.42 -0.48
CA LEU A 105 -7.98 7.69 0.05
C LEU A 105 -8.57 7.53 1.46
N ALA A 106 -9.38 6.49 1.69
CA ALA A 106 -9.94 6.21 3.02
C ALA A 106 -8.85 5.95 4.07
N LEU A 107 -7.76 5.27 3.69
CA LEU A 107 -6.62 5.02 4.59
C LEU A 107 -5.87 6.31 4.94
N LEU A 108 -5.61 7.18 3.97
CA LEU A 108 -4.78 8.37 4.18
C LEU A 108 -5.57 9.57 4.72
N GLN A 109 -6.84 9.71 4.35
CA GLN A 109 -7.70 10.84 4.75
C GLN A 109 -8.68 10.46 5.87
N GLY A 110 -8.93 9.15 6.07
CA GLY A 110 -9.91 8.64 7.03
C GLY A 110 -9.42 8.67 8.48
N GLY A 111 -10.37 8.76 9.43
CA GLY A 111 -10.08 8.80 10.88
C GLY A 111 -9.37 7.54 11.40
N ILE A 112 -9.60 6.37 10.79
CA ILE A 112 -8.96 5.10 11.17
C ILE A 112 -7.44 5.08 10.89
N GLY A 113 -6.93 5.93 9.99
CA GLY A 113 -5.49 6.10 9.77
C GLY A 113 -4.72 6.59 11.01
N ARG A 114 -5.45 7.08 12.05
CA ARG A 114 -4.90 7.39 13.38
C ARG A 114 -4.82 6.19 14.31
N ASP A 115 -5.40 5.03 13.93
CA ASP A 115 -5.22 3.80 14.70
C ASP A 115 -3.74 3.40 14.68
N ARG A 116 -3.22 3.09 15.86
CA ARG A 116 -1.79 2.83 16.06
C ARG A 116 -1.29 1.66 15.20
N GLU A 117 -2.05 0.58 15.11
CA GLU A 117 -1.63 -0.60 14.34
C GLU A 117 -1.66 -0.32 12.84
N VAL A 118 -2.69 0.38 12.35
CA VAL A 118 -2.77 0.84 10.96
C VAL A 118 -1.59 1.76 10.63
N TYR A 119 -1.29 2.72 11.52
CA TYR A 119 -0.14 3.59 11.37
C TYR A 119 1.18 2.81 11.29
N GLU A 120 1.38 1.83 12.18
CA GLU A 120 2.60 0.99 12.21
C GLU A 120 2.76 0.18 10.91
N VAL A 121 1.67 -0.37 10.36
CA VAL A 121 1.66 -1.08 9.07
C VAL A 121 2.06 -0.13 7.93
N VAL A 122 1.47 1.06 7.86
CA VAL A 122 1.81 2.06 6.84
C VAL A 122 3.26 2.52 6.94
N GLU A 123 3.75 2.78 8.17
CA GLU A 123 5.15 3.17 8.39
C GLU A 123 6.15 2.05 8.05
N GLU A 124 5.78 0.79 8.24
CA GLU A 124 6.59 -0.35 7.79
C GLU A 124 6.73 -0.37 6.27
N VAL A 125 5.62 -0.14 5.54
CA VAL A 125 5.62 -0.03 4.07
C VAL A 125 6.50 1.13 3.60
N ARG A 126 6.38 2.30 4.21
CA ARG A 126 7.19 3.48 3.89
C ARG A 126 8.69 3.20 4.09
N ARG A 127 9.06 2.58 5.23
CA ARG A 127 10.45 2.17 5.50
C ARG A 127 10.96 1.17 4.47
N ARG A 128 10.12 0.20 4.07
CA ARG A 128 10.45 -0.76 3.03
C ARG A 128 10.73 -0.07 1.70
N PHE A 129 9.87 0.86 1.27
CA PHE A 129 10.09 1.60 0.03
C PHE A 129 11.37 2.45 0.06
N VAL A 130 11.69 3.08 1.18
CA VAL A 130 12.97 3.78 1.36
C VAL A 130 14.15 2.82 1.14
N ASN A 131 14.15 1.68 1.82
CA ASN A 131 15.25 0.70 1.74
C ASN A 131 15.40 0.13 0.32
N VAL A 132 14.27 -0.24 -0.31
CA VAL A 132 14.26 -0.78 -1.68
C VAL A 132 14.74 0.27 -2.67
N THR A 133 14.32 1.52 -2.56
CA THR A 133 14.76 2.61 -3.42
C THR A 133 16.26 2.85 -3.29
N LEU A 134 16.78 2.94 -2.06
CA LEU A 134 18.21 3.09 -1.80
C LEU A 134 19.04 1.94 -2.39
N ALA A 135 18.59 0.70 -2.21
CA ALA A 135 19.27 -0.47 -2.78
C ALA A 135 19.32 -0.41 -4.30
N ARG A 136 18.22 -0.01 -4.96
CA ARG A 136 18.13 0.09 -6.43
C ARG A 136 19.02 1.17 -7.03
N ILE A 137 19.26 2.25 -6.32
CA ILE A 137 20.15 3.32 -6.77
C ILE A 137 21.62 3.09 -6.37
N GLY A 138 21.96 1.87 -5.90
CA GLY A 138 23.32 1.50 -5.50
C GLY A 138 23.79 2.15 -4.20
N GLN A 139 22.90 2.62 -3.35
CA GLN A 139 23.20 3.32 -2.11
C GLN A 139 22.83 2.51 -0.87
N SER A 140 23.24 1.24 -0.81
CA SER A 140 22.98 0.36 0.34
C SER A 140 23.56 0.89 1.64
N LEU A 141 24.66 1.66 1.57
CA LEU A 141 25.31 2.35 2.69
C LEU A 141 25.00 3.86 2.69
N ALA A 142 23.77 4.22 2.35
CA ALA A 142 23.33 5.61 2.29
C ALA A 142 23.56 6.36 3.60
N SER A 143 24.05 7.61 3.49
CA SER A 143 24.19 8.50 4.64
C SER A 143 22.81 8.80 5.28
N PRO A 144 22.76 9.23 6.55
CA PRO A 144 21.51 9.66 7.18
C PRO A 144 20.78 10.73 6.36
N ALA A 145 21.50 11.66 5.75
CA ALA A 145 20.93 12.71 4.88
C ALA A 145 20.26 12.13 3.63
N GLN A 146 20.94 11.21 2.93
CA GLN A 146 20.35 10.52 1.75
C GLN A 146 19.11 9.71 2.13
N ARG A 147 19.14 9.02 3.27
CA ARG A 147 17.98 8.29 3.77
C ARG A 147 16.80 9.22 4.06
N THR A 148 17.06 10.38 4.67
CA THR A 148 16.05 11.41 4.95
C THR A 148 15.47 11.97 3.65
N LEU A 149 16.30 12.25 2.64
CA LEU A 149 15.83 12.71 1.33
C LEU A 149 14.93 11.69 0.64
N VAL A 150 15.33 10.41 0.62
CA VAL A 150 14.51 9.34 0.03
C VAL A 150 13.21 9.15 0.82
N ARG A 151 13.23 9.29 2.15
CA ARG A 151 12.01 9.27 2.98
C ARG A 151 11.05 10.42 2.62
N GLY A 152 11.60 11.63 2.43
CA GLY A 152 10.84 12.79 1.96
C GLY A 152 10.22 12.56 0.57
N TRP A 153 11.01 11.96 -0.34
CA TRP A 153 10.53 11.61 -1.67
C TRP A 153 9.40 10.55 -1.64
N VAL A 154 9.50 9.52 -0.79
CA VAL A 154 8.39 8.54 -0.60
C VAL A 154 7.11 9.25 -0.15
N GLY A 155 7.21 10.21 0.80
CA GLY A 155 6.06 11.04 1.19
C GLY A 155 5.51 11.90 0.06
N MET A 156 6.39 12.46 -0.80
CA MET A 156 5.99 13.20 -1.98
C MET A 156 5.24 12.32 -2.99
N VAL A 157 5.72 11.09 -3.24
CA VAL A 157 5.02 10.11 -4.10
C VAL A 157 3.63 9.84 -3.58
N GLU A 158 3.49 9.62 -2.27
CA GLU A 158 2.21 9.37 -1.60
C GLU A 158 1.24 10.55 -1.75
N ALA A 159 1.68 11.77 -1.44
CA ALA A 159 0.88 12.98 -1.54
C ALA A 159 0.47 13.29 -3.00
N ALA A 160 1.41 13.18 -3.94
CA ALA A 160 1.14 13.37 -5.36
C ALA A 160 0.14 12.33 -5.91
N SER A 161 0.15 11.11 -5.36
CA SER A 161 -0.79 10.06 -5.75
C SER A 161 -2.22 10.36 -5.30
N VAL A 162 -2.39 10.96 -4.11
CA VAL A 162 -3.72 11.41 -3.62
C VAL A 162 -4.29 12.46 -4.56
N ASP A 163 -3.53 13.52 -4.83
CA ASP A 163 -3.96 14.60 -5.73
C ASP A 163 -4.25 14.07 -7.14
N TRP A 164 -3.38 13.23 -7.67
CA TRP A 164 -3.53 12.65 -9.00
C TRP A 164 -4.79 11.78 -9.13
N VAL A 165 -5.12 10.97 -8.12
CA VAL A 165 -6.34 10.14 -8.14
C VAL A 165 -7.60 11.01 -8.16
N GLU A 166 -7.59 12.13 -7.46
CA GLU A 166 -8.73 13.05 -7.38
C GLU A 166 -8.87 13.89 -8.65
N GLN A 167 -7.76 14.41 -9.19
CA GLN A 167 -7.78 15.40 -10.27
C GLN A 167 -7.61 14.78 -11.68
N ARG A 168 -6.90 13.66 -11.80
CA ARG A 168 -6.58 13.00 -13.09
C ARG A 168 -5.97 13.96 -14.13
N SER A 169 -5.19 14.93 -13.67
CA SER A 169 -4.67 16.03 -14.48
C SER A 169 -3.58 15.62 -15.47
N VAL A 170 -2.87 14.51 -15.20
CA VAL A 170 -1.80 13.96 -16.06
C VAL A 170 -1.94 12.45 -16.17
N SER A 171 -1.31 11.85 -17.18
CA SER A 171 -1.26 10.40 -17.33
C SER A 171 -0.39 9.76 -16.25
N ARG A 172 -0.62 8.46 -15.94
CA ARG A 172 0.22 7.70 -15.00
C ARG A 172 1.69 7.70 -15.43
N ASP A 173 1.95 7.58 -16.73
CA ASP A 173 3.31 7.56 -17.28
C ASP A 173 4.03 8.90 -17.09
N GLU A 174 3.33 10.01 -17.31
CA GLU A 174 3.86 11.36 -17.06
C GLU A 174 4.16 11.58 -15.59
N LEU A 175 3.24 11.23 -14.69
CA LEU A 175 3.48 11.34 -13.25
C LEU A 175 4.65 10.46 -12.81
N THR A 176 4.74 9.23 -13.32
CA THR A 176 5.88 8.33 -13.07
C THR A 176 7.19 9.00 -13.45
N LYS A 177 7.28 9.58 -14.66
CA LYS A 177 8.47 10.27 -15.15
C LYS A 177 8.86 11.47 -14.28
N LEU A 178 7.88 12.26 -13.84
CA LEU A 178 8.10 13.42 -12.98
C LEU A 178 8.65 12.98 -11.61
N LEU A 179 8.04 11.98 -10.97
CA LEU A 179 8.46 11.48 -9.67
C LEU A 179 9.87 10.86 -9.70
N VAL A 180 10.20 10.10 -10.74
CA VAL A 180 11.55 9.55 -10.92
C VAL A 180 12.59 10.65 -11.17
N LYS A 181 12.28 11.65 -12.00
CA LYS A 181 13.16 12.82 -12.21
C LYS A 181 13.42 13.58 -10.91
N ALA A 182 12.38 13.79 -10.11
CA ALA A 182 12.50 14.46 -8.81
C ALA A 182 13.46 13.71 -7.88
N LEU A 183 13.35 12.37 -7.77
CA LEU A 183 14.29 11.57 -6.98
C LEU A 183 15.74 11.77 -7.44
N LEU A 184 15.98 11.62 -8.75
CA LEU A 184 17.34 11.75 -9.30
C LEU A 184 17.93 13.15 -9.03
N TYR A 185 17.12 14.20 -9.15
CA TYR A 185 17.54 15.55 -8.87
C TYR A 185 17.86 15.79 -7.40
N MET A 186 17.01 15.30 -6.48
CA MET A 186 17.23 15.39 -5.04
C MET A 186 18.55 14.69 -4.62
N LEU A 187 18.84 13.54 -5.21
CA LEU A 187 20.09 12.82 -4.94
C LEU A 187 21.33 13.55 -5.46
N GLN A 188 21.24 14.22 -6.61
CA GLN A 188 22.33 15.04 -7.14
C GLN A 188 22.63 16.26 -6.24
N ILE A 189 21.60 16.91 -5.70
CA ILE A 189 21.78 18.02 -4.74
C ILE A 189 22.42 17.49 -3.45
N GLY A 190 21.92 16.38 -2.92
CA GLY A 190 22.45 15.77 -1.70
C GLY A 190 23.92 15.33 -1.82
N ALA A 191 24.36 14.93 -3.01
CA ALA A 191 25.76 14.57 -3.28
C ALA A 191 26.72 15.79 -3.34
N LYS A 192 26.20 16.97 -3.66
CA LYS A 192 26.99 18.22 -3.74
C LYS A 192 27.09 18.97 -2.40
N ALA A 193 26.31 18.57 -1.41
CA ALA A 193 26.28 19.22 -0.09
C ALA A 193 27.31 18.65 0.89
N HIS A 194 28.16 17.74 0.42
CA HIS A 194 29.32 17.15 1.14
C HIS A 194 30.59 17.33 0.30
#